data_fcb58710642441ddf3803192d1205d4b
#
_entry.id   fcb58710642441ddf3803192d1205d4b
#
_cell.length_a   1.000
_cell.length_b   1.000
_cell.length_c   1.000
_cell.angle_alpha   90.00
_cell.angle_beta   90.00
_cell.angle_gamma   90.00
#
_symmetry.space_group_name_H-M   'P 1'
#
loop_
_entity.id
_entity.type
_entity.pdbx_description
1 polymer ?
#
loop_
_entity_poly.entity_id
_entity_poly.type
_entity_poly.pdbx_seq_one_letter_code
_entity_poly.pdbx_strand_id
1 'polypeptide(L)'
;YLVAGADIIETNTFSSTSVSMADYHVQEYVREINLAAVRLAREVADEFTALTPDKPRFVAGSIGPTNKTCSMSPDVNNPAFRALTYDELAAAYREQIEAMLEAGVDALLIETIFDTLNAKAAIYAAEQAMEAIGVRVPLMLSVTVSDIGGRTLSGQTLEAFLASVQHADIFSVGLNCSFGARQLKPFLEQLAARAPYYISAYPNAGLPNSLGTYDQTPAEMADEIREYVHEGQIGRAH
;
A
#
# COMPACT_ATOMS: atom_id res chain seq x y z
N TYR A 1 15.64 -5.75 -7.55
CA TYR A 1 14.45 -5.30 -8.28
C TYR A 1 14.82 -4.47 -9.51
N LEU A 2 15.59 -3.38 -9.39
CA LEU A 2 15.97 -2.51 -10.50
C LEU A 2 16.74 -3.23 -11.61
N VAL A 3 17.66 -4.16 -11.25
CA VAL A 3 18.35 -5.03 -12.22
C VAL A 3 17.37 -5.92 -12.98
N ALA A 4 16.27 -6.35 -12.34
CA ALA A 4 15.20 -7.11 -12.98
C ALA A 4 14.27 -6.25 -13.86
N GLY A 5 14.44 -4.93 -13.86
CA GLY A 5 13.71 -4.01 -14.73
C GLY A 5 12.58 -3.23 -14.04
N ALA A 6 12.47 -3.22 -12.71
CA ALA A 6 11.47 -2.42 -12.01
C ALA A 6 11.62 -0.92 -12.34
N ASP A 7 10.50 -0.25 -12.54
CA ASP A 7 10.43 1.21 -12.75
C ASP A 7 10.20 1.97 -11.44
N ILE A 8 9.48 1.35 -10.50
CA ILE A 8 9.20 1.89 -9.18
C ILE A 8 9.74 0.92 -8.13
N ILE A 9 10.42 1.44 -7.12
CA ILE A 9 10.81 0.68 -5.92
C ILE A 9 10.14 1.29 -4.71
N GLU A 10 9.85 0.44 -3.73
CA GLU A 10 9.23 0.84 -2.46
C GLU A 10 10.28 1.04 -1.38
N THR A 11 9.99 1.96 -0.46
CA THR A 11 10.79 2.11 0.76
C THR A 11 10.47 0.99 1.74
N ASN A 12 11.43 0.64 2.60
CA ASN A 12 11.23 -0.36 3.66
C ASN A 12 10.61 0.25 4.92
N THR A 13 9.49 0.95 4.77
CA THR A 13 8.84 1.74 5.82
C THR A 13 7.42 1.28 6.18
N PHE A 14 7.04 0.10 5.73
CA PHE A 14 5.70 -0.48 5.90
C PHE A 14 5.13 -0.33 7.32
N SER A 15 5.92 -0.59 8.36
CA SER A 15 5.51 -0.50 9.76
C SER A 15 6.14 0.68 10.52
N SER A 16 6.62 1.71 9.81
CA SER A 16 7.40 2.80 10.42
C SER A 16 6.53 3.98 10.88
N THR A 17 5.38 3.70 11.50
CA THR A 17 4.56 4.69 12.22
C THR A 17 4.84 4.65 13.72
N SER A 18 4.61 5.74 14.43
CA SER A 18 4.74 5.78 15.89
C SER A 18 3.86 4.74 16.59
N VAL A 19 2.68 4.46 16.05
CA VAL A 19 1.75 3.43 16.59
C VAL A 19 2.34 2.03 16.49
N SER A 20 2.90 1.65 15.34
CA SER A 20 3.49 0.31 15.15
C SER A 20 4.83 0.15 15.85
N MET A 21 5.66 1.20 15.83
CA MET A 21 6.99 1.19 16.44
C MET A 21 6.95 1.22 17.98
N ALA A 22 5.84 1.66 18.57
CA ALA A 22 5.65 1.65 20.03
C ALA A 22 5.72 0.25 20.65
N ASP A 23 5.36 -0.80 19.89
CA ASP A 23 5.47 -2.19 20.36
C ASP A 23 6.93 -2.62 20.59
N TYR A 24 7.87 -1.92 19.97
CA TYR A 24 9.32 -2.15 20.07
C TYR A 24 10.04 -1.08 20.90
N HIS A 25 9.29 -0.10 21.46
CA HIS A 25 9.83 1.04 22.20
C HIS A 25 10.85 1.89 21.40
N VAL A 26 10.59 2.08 20.09
CA VAL A 26 11.45 2.83 19.17
C VAL A 26 10.68 3.91 18.39
N GLN A 27 9.53 4.33 18.89
CA GLN A 27 8.66 5.33 18.26
C GLN A 27 9.32 6.71 18.12
N GLU A 28 10.33 7.03 18.91
CA GLU A 28 11.09 8.28 18.78
C GLU A 28 11.94 8.34 17.50
N TYR A 29 12.20 7.22 16.84
CA TYR A 29 12.98 7.14 15.60
C TYR A 29 12.14 7.15 14.33
N VAL A 30 10.81 7.32 14.40
CA VAL A 30 9.91 7.31 13.23
C VAL A 30 10.44 8.21 12.13
N ARG A 31 10.71 9.47 12.45
CA ARG A 31 11.18 10.44 11.47
C ARG A 31 12.54 10.05 10.87
N GLU A 32 13.50 9.66 11.72
CA GLU A 32 14.85 9.29 11.27
C GLU A 32 14.82 8.07 10.34
N ILE A 33 14.06 7.03 10.69
CA ILE A 33 13.94 5.80 9.90
C ILE A 33 13.31 6.10 8.54
N ASN A 34 12.21 6.85 8.49
CA ASN A 34 11.53 7.17 7.24
C ASN A 34 12.40 8.05 6.33
N LEU A 35 13.09 9.06 6.86
CA LEU A 35 14.05 9.86 6.11
C LEU A 35 15.18 9.01 5.53
N ALA A 36 15.78 8.14 6.34
CA ALA A 36 16.89 7.28 5.93
C ALA A 36 16.46 6.27 4.84
N ALA A 37 15.29 5.65 5.01
CA ALA A 37 14.75 4.68 4.07
C ALA A 37 14.49 5.27 2.69
N VAL A 38 13.89 6.46 2.65
CA VAL A 38 13.63 7.17 1.37
C VAL A 38 14.94 7.57 0.71
N ARG A 39 15.89 8.15 1.46
CA ARG A 39 17.20 8.55 0.91
C ARG A 39 17.95 7.38 0.30
N LEU A 40 17.95 6.24 0.98
CA LEU A 40 18.58 5.02 0.47
C LEU A 40 17.93 4.54 -0.84
N ALA A 41 16.59 4.50 -0.89
CA ALA A 41 15.87 4.12 -2.10
C ALA A 41 16.10 5.13 -3.24
N ARG A 42 16.13 6.42 -2.93
CA ARG A 42 16.39 7.49 -3.91
C ARG A 42 17.78 7.39 -4.52
N GLU A 43 18.81 7.20 -3.68
CA GLU A 43 20.19 7.03 -4.12
C GLU A 43 20.31 5.93 -5.18
N VAL A 44 19.75 4.75 -4.91
CA VAL A 44 19.80 3.61 -5.83
C VAL A 44 18.94 3.86 -7.08
N ALA A 45 17.78 4.49 -6.95
CA ALA A 45 16.92 4.84 -8.10
C ALA A 45 17.61 5.84 -9.03
N ASP A 46 18.32 6.82 -8.48
CA ASP A 46 19.06 7.83 -9.24
C ASP A 46 20.27 7.24 -9.96
N GLU A 47 21.01 6.31 -9.30
CA GLU A 47 22.09 5.57 -9.95
C GLU A 47 21.60 4.79 -11.18
N PHE A 48 20.49 4.05 -11.03
CA PHE A 48 19.92 3.29 -12.16
C PHE A 48 19.34 4.20 -13.25
N THR A 49 18.76 5.32 -12.89
CA THR A 49 18.30 6.33 -13.86
C THR A 49 19.48 6.91 -14.63
N ALA A 50 20.60 7.21 -13.97
CA ALA A 50 21.80 7.72 -14.63
C ALA A 50 22.40 6.71 -15.63
N LEU A 51 22.29 5.41 -15.35
CA LEU A 51 22.72 4.34 -16.27
C LEU A 51 21.81 4.21 -17.51
N THR A 52 20.53 4.51 -17.36
CA THR A 52 19.51 4.40 -18.41
C THR A 52 18.57 5.61 -18.39
N PRO A 53 18.99 6.81 -18.86
CA PRO A 53 18.22 8.04 -18.72
C PRO A 53 16.84 8.01 -19.40
N ASP A 54 16.69 7.22 -20.45
CA ASP A 54 15.40 7.03 -21.15
C ASP A 54 14.41 6.17 -20.35
N LYS A 55 14.85 5.59 -19.26
CA LYS A 55 14.03 4.79 -18.34
C LYS A 55 14.23 5.26 -16.89
N PRO A 56 13.58 6.36 -16.46
CA PRO A 56 13.69 6.87 -15.10
C PRO A 56 13.14 5.86 -14.07
N ARG A 57 13.69 5.91 -12.86
CA ARG A 57 13.26 5.09 -11.73
C ARG A 57 12.64 5.97 -10.65
N PHE A 58 11.59 5.48 -10.02
CA PHE A 58 10.80 6.20 -9.05
C PHE A 58 10.81 5.48 -7.69
N VAL A 59 10.57 6.25 -6.64
CA VAL A 59 10.48 5.76 -5.26
C VAL A 59 9.08 5.99 -4.72
N ALA A 60 8.39 4.92 -4.34
CA ALA A 60 7.12 4.98 -3.63
C ALA A 60 7.36 4.82 -2.12
N GLY A 61 6.84 5.74 -1.33
CA GLY A 61 6.84 5.65 0.13
C GLY A 61 5.81 4.62 0.59
N SER A 62 6.26 3.47 1.10
CA SER A 62 5.40 2.40 1.60
C SER A 62 4.79 2.78 2.95
N ILE A 63 3.45 2.79 3.03
CA ILE A 63 2.64 3.13 4.20
C ILE A 63 1.71 1.94 4.46
N GLY A 64 2.11 1.07 5.37
CA GLY A 64 1.32 -0.11 5.73
C GLY A 64 0.22 0.19 6.76
N PRO A 65 -0.62 -0.79 7.06
CA PRO A 65 -1.57 -0.68 8.15
C PRO A 65 -0.84 -0.67 9.49
N THR A 66 -1.48 -0.10 10.50
CA THR A 66 -0.99 -0.23 11.87
C THR A 66 -1.52 -1.52 12.51
N ASN A 67 -0.89 -1.94 13.60
CA ASN A 67 -1.33 -3.06 14.44
C ASN A 67 -2.63 -2.76 15.22
N LYS A 68 -3.16 -1.55 15.12
CA LYS A 68 -4.42 -1.11 15.72
C LYS A 68 -5.37 -0.60 14.66
N THR A 69 -6.68 -0.81 14.85
CA THR A 69 -7.72 -0.39 13.92
C THR A 69 -8.69 0.58 14.58
N CYS A 70 -9.22 1.51 13.78
CA CYS A 70 -10.23 2.47 14.22
C CYS A 70 -11.65 1.92 14.13
N SER A 71 -11.90 0.88 13.29
CA SER A 71 -13.24 0.34 13.06
C SER A 71 -13.56 -0.88 13.92
N MET A 72 -12.55 -1.65 14.33
CA MET A 72 -12.75 -2.91 15.05
C MET A 72 -12.28 -2.80 16.51
N SER A 73 -13.02 -3.44 17.43
CA SER A 73 -12.59 -3.60 18.80
C SER A 73 -11.60 -4.77 18.93
N PRO A 74 -10.48 -4.60 19.62
CA PRO A 74 -9.62 -5.72 19.99
C PRO A 74 -10.18 -6.55 21.15
N ASP A 75 -11.24 -6.07 21.84
CA ASP A 75 -11.90 -6.75 22.95
C ASP A 75 -13.28 -7.23 22.51
N VAL A 76 -13.45 -8.57 22.44
CA VAL A 76 -14.72 -9.22 22.05
C VAL A 76 -15.85 -8.92 23.01
N ASN A 77 -15.53 -8.68 24.30
CA ASN A 77 -16.51 -8.39 25.33
C ASN A 77 -16.90 -6.91 25.40
N ASN A 78 -16.15 -6.05 24.72
CA ASN A 78 -16.43 -4.63 24.64
C ASN A 78 -16.37 -4.14 23.19
N PRO A 79 -17.39 -4.39 22.37
CA PRO A 79 -17.38 -4.06 20.93
C PRO A 79 -17.33 -2.56 20.63
N ALA A 80 -17.62 -1.71 21.61
CA ALA A 80 -17.50 -0.25 21.47
C ALA A 80 -16.08 0.27 21.71
N PHE A 81 -15.20 -0.50 22.34
CA PHE A 81 -13.83 -0.09 22.61
C PHE A 81 -13.02 0.07 21.34
N ARG A 82 -12.18 1.09 21.29
CA ARG A 82 -11.16 1.31 20.24
C ARG A 82 -9.82 1.55 20.91
N ALA A 83 -8.80 0.84 20.44
CA ALA A 83 -7.43 0.98 20.95
C ALA A 83 -6.74 2.24 20.44
N LEU A 84 -7.33 2.89 19.44
CA LEU A 84 -6.79 4.07 18.77
C LEU A 84 -7.95 4.88 18.19
N THR A 85 -7.91 6.20 18.35
CA THR A 85 -8.85 7.11 17.70
C THR A 85 -8.41 7.44 16.28
N TYR A 86 -9.34 7.95 15.47
CA TYR A 86 -9.03 8.40 14.10
C TYR A 86 -7.96 9.50 14.09
N ASP A 87 -8.07 10.48 14.98
CA ASP A 87 -7.14 11.62 15.03
C ASP A 87 -5.72 11.20 15.46
N GLU A 88 -5.60 10.28 16.41
CA GLU A 88 -4.30 9.70 16.81
C GLU A 88 -3.67 8.94 15.66
N LEU A 89 -4.46 8.17 14.92
CA LEU A 89 -3.98 7.41 13.76
C LEU A 89 -3.56 8.35 12.61
N ALA A 90 -4.37 9.36 12.32
CA ALA A 90 -4.05 10.36 11.30
C ALA A 90 -2.76 11.12 11.66
N ALA A 91 -2.56 11.47 12.92
CA ALA A 91 -1.33 12.10 13.38
C ALA A 91 -0.10 11.19 13.20
N ALA A 92 -0.22 9.90 13.52
CA ALA A 92 0.87 8.94 13.33
C ALA A 92 1.23 8.74 11.86
N TYR A 93 0.25 8.65 10.96
CA TYR A 93 0.50 8.59 9.52
C TYR A 93 1.10 9.90 8.99
N ARG A 94 0.63 11.04 9.49
CA ARG A 94 1.15 12.35 9.06
C ARG A 94 2.64 12.49 9.37
N GLU A 95 3.08 12.10 10.56
CA GLU A 95 4.50 12.13 10.96
C GLU A 95 5.37 11.30 9.98
N GLN A 96 4.92 10.09 9.63
CA GLN A 96 5.59 9.23 8.67
C GLN A 96 5.65 9.87 7.28
N ILE A 97 4.51 10.36 6.78
CA ILE A 97 4.36 10.90 5.44
C ILE A 97 5.15 12.20 5.26
N GLU A 98 5.14 13.10 6.26
CA GLU A 98 5.94 14.33 6.23
C GLU A 98 7.43 14.01 6.05
N ALA A 99 7.96 13.03 6.78
CA ALA A 99 9.34 12.59 6.63
C ALA A 99 9.63 12.02 5.22
N MET A 100 8.70 11.25 4.65
CA MET A 100 8.84 10.71 3.29
C MET A 100 8.85 11.82 2.22
N LEU A 101 7.93 12.77 2.31
CA LEU A 101 7.84 13.89 1.37
C LEU A 101 9.08 14.79 1.44
N GLU A 102 9.57 15.09 2.64
CA GLU A 102 10.80 15.87 2.85
C GLU A 102 12.04 15.17 2.28
N ALA A 103 12.07 13.83 2.32
CA ALA A 103 13.17 13.06 1.76
C ALA A 103 13.07 12.84 0.25
N GLY A 104 11.95 13.22 -0.38
CA GLY A 104 11.79 13.25 -1.83
C GLY A 104 11.26 11.95 -2.45
N VAL A 105 10.22 11.36 -1.88
CA VAL A 105 9.47 10.28 -2.56
C VAL A 105 8.77 10.82 -3.81
N ASP A 106 8.64 9.97 -4.82
CA ASP A 106 7.91 10.29 -6.06
C ASP A 106 6.42 9.94 -5.97
N ALA A 107 6.03 9.04 -5.06
CA ALA A 107 4.64 8.64 -4.80
C ALA A 107 4.47 8.18 -3.35
N LEU A 108 3.23 8.20 -2.85
CA LEU A 108 2.84 7.59 -1.58
C LEU A 108 2.00 6.34 -1.88
N LEU A 109 2.37 5.20 -1.31
CA LEU A 109 1.65 3.94 -1.44
C LEU A 109 1.06 3.51 -0.10
N ILE A 110 -0.24 3.71 0.07
CA ILE A 110 -1.00 3.16 1.20
C ILE A 110 -1.39 1.74 0.83
N GLU A 111 -0.75 0.77 1.44
CA GLU A 111 -0.85 -0.63 1.05
C GLU A 111 -1.38 -1.56 2.15
N THR A 112 -1.79 -2.76 1.74
CA THR A 112 -2.31 -3.81 2.63
C THR A 112 -3.51 -3.31 3.44
N ILE A 113 -4.37 -2.55 2.77
CA ILE A 113 -5.55 -1.94 3.38
C ILE A 113 -6.56 -3.04 3.69
N PHE A 114 -6.76 -3.33 4.97
CA PHE A 114 -7.79 -4.26 5.47
C PHE A 114 -8.86 -3.58 6.32
N ASP A 115 -8.67 -2.31 6.67
CA ASP A 115 -9.61 -1.45 7.38
C ASP A 115 -9.76 -0.12 6.63
N THR A 116 -10.97 0.13 6.10
CA THR A 116 -11.25 1.34 5.31
C THR A 116 -11.15 2.62 6.13
N LEU A 117 -11.49 2.58 7.42
CA LEU A 117 -11.37 3.78 8.27
C LEU A 117 -9.90 4.13 8.50
N ASN A 118 -9.02 3.13 8.69
CA ASN A 118 -7.58 3.35 8.74
C ASN A 118 -7.04 3.93 7.42
N ALA A 119 -7.49 3.40 6.27
CA ALA A 119 -7.12 3.96 4.97
C ALA A 119 -7.53 5.43 4.82
N LYS A 120 -8.73 5.78 5.27
CA LYS A 120 -9.20 7.19 5.26
C LYS A 120 -8.36 8.09 6.15
N ALA A 121 -7.88 7.60 7.28
CA ALA A 121 -6.96 8.34 8.14
C ALA A 121 -5.61 8.58 7.44
N ALA A 122 -5.08 7.57 6.74
CA ALA A 122 -3.85 7.70 5.98
C ALA A 122 -4.00 8.65 4.77
N ILE A 123 -5.11 8.59 4.04
CA ILE A 123 -5.43 9.50 2.94
C ILE A 123 -5.53 10.94 3.45
N TYR A 124 -6.26 11.17 4.54
CA TYR A 124 -6.39 12.48 5.16
C TYR A 124 -5.03 13.03 5.62
N ALA A 125 -4.21 12.20 6.25
CA ALA A 125 -2.85 12.55 6.65
C ALA A 125 -1.96 12.92 5.45
N ALA A 126 -2.07 12.18 4.34
CA ALA A 126 -1.33 12.44 3.12
C ALA A 126 -1.70 13.79 2.51
N GLU A 127 -2.99 14.09 2.39
CA GLU A 127 -3.47 15.39 1.89
C GLU A 127 -2.97 16.54 2.76
N GLN A 128 -3.06 16.42 4.08
CA GLN A 128 -2.58 17.44 5.01
C GLN A 128 -1.07 17.63 4.95
N ALA A 129 -0.30 16.53 4.85
CA ALA A 129 1.15 16.61 4.75
C ALA A 129 1.59 17.26 3.44
N MET A 130 0.98 16.87 2.31
CA MET A 130 1.25 17.45 1.00
C MET A 130 0.92 18.95 0.97
N GLU A 131 -0.19 19.36 1.57
CA GLU A 131 -0.56 20.78 1.69
C GLU A 131 0.44 21.56 2.55
N ALA A 132 0.81 21.01 3.71
CA ALA A 132 1.72 21.69 4.65
C ALA A 132 3.14 21.87 4.09
N ILE A 133 3.64 20.88 3.34
CA ILE A 133 4.97 20.91 2.73
C ILE A 133 4.97 21.67 1.40
N GLY A 134 3.82 21.78 0.75
CA GLY A 134 3.68 22.41 -0.57
C GLY A 134 4.15 21.53 -1.72
N VAL A 135 4.10 20.20 -1.54
CA VAL A 135 4.48 19.18 -2.54
C VAL A 135 3.29 18.30 -2.82
N ARG A 136 3.04 18.00 -4.09
CA ARG A 136 2.02 17.03 -4.51
C ARG A 136 2.68 15.85 -5.22
N VAL A 137 2.39 14.65 -4.75
CA VAL A 137 2.83 13.39 -5.37
C VAL A 137 1.62 12.47 -5.58
N PRO A 138 1.68 11.55 -6.56
CA PRO A 138 0.64 10.55 -6.77
C PRO A 138 0.35 9.74 -5.50
N LEU A 139 -0.94 9.51 -5.23
CA LEU A 139 -1.41 8.67 -4.13
C LEU A 139 -1.88 7.33 -4.69
N MET A 140 -1.24 6.25 -4.26
CA MET A 140 -1.53 4.89 -4.67
C MET A 140 -2.16 4.13 -3.50
N LEU A 141 -3.23 3.37 -3.75
CA LEU A 141 -3.89 2.54 -2.75
C LEU A 141 -3.80 1.07 -3.14
N SER A 142 -3.58 0.19 -2.16
CA SER A 142 -3.62 -1.26 -2.38
C SER A 142 -4.36 -1.97 -1.25
N VAL A 143 -5.42 -2.69 -1.62
CA VAL A 143 -6.36 -3.33 -0.69
C VAL A 143 -6.00 -4.79 -0.52
N THR A 144 -6.23 -5.30 0.68
CA THR A 144 -6.11 -6.72 0.98
C THR A 144 -7.49 -7.31 1.26
N VAL A 145 -7.93 -8.21 0.39
CA VAL A 145 -9.16 -8.98 0.62
C VAL A 145 -8.86 -10.16 1.54
N SER A 146 -9.74 -10.41 2.49
CA SER A 146 -9.50 -11.38 3.58
C SER A 146 -10.23 -12.70 3.38
N ASP A 147 -11.19 -12.76 2.45
CA ASP A 147 -11.98 -13.95 2.20
C ASP A 147 -12.30 -14.14 0.70
N ILE A 148 -12.81 -15.32 0.37
CA ILE A 148 -13.23 -15.67 -0.99
C ILE A 148 -14.44 -14.87 -1.50
N GLY A 149 -15.11 -14.11 -0.64
CA GLY A 149 -16.19 -13.19 -0.98
C GLY A 149 -15.69 -11.79 -1.37
N GLY A 150 -14.36 -11.56 -1.37
CA GLY A 150 -13.75 -10.29 -1.75
C GLY A 150 -13.96 -9.18 -0.73
N ARG A 151 -14.08 -9.52 0.55
CA ARG A 151 -14.24 -8.55 1.64
C ARG A 151 -12.92 -8.28 2.34
N THR A 152 -12.75 -7.04 2.76
CA THR A 152 -11.67 -6.67 3.69
C THR A 152 -11.94 -7.26 5.07
N LEU A 153 -10.94 -7.25 5.95
CA LEU A 153 -11.09 -7.73 7.33
C LEU A 153 -12.17 -6.94 8.10
N SER A 154 -12.34 -5.65 7.80
CA SER A 154 -13.43 -4.83 8.35
C SER A 154 -14.80 -5.09 7.71
N GLY A 155 -14.92 -6.07 6.82
CA GLY A 155 -16.16 -6.57 6.22
C GLY A 155 -16.65 -5.83 4.97
N GLN A 156 -15.91 -4.88 4.44
CA GLN A 156 -16.31 -4.12 3.27
C GLN A 156 -15.98 -4.85 1.96
N THR A 157 -16.88 -4.74 0.99
CA THR A 157 -16.62 -5.16 -0.39
C THR A 157 -15.69 -4.16 -1.10
N LEU A 158 -15.07 -4.56 -2.22
CA LEU A 158 -14.26 -3.66 -3.04
C LEU A 158 -15.06 -2.45 -3.54
N GLU A 159 -16.33 -2.63 -3.87
CA GLU A 159 -17.22 -1.54 -4.29
C GLU A 159 -17.46 -0.53 -3.15
N ALA A 160 -17.72 -1.03 -1.94
CA ALA A 160 -17.89 -0.18 -0.77
C ALA A 160 -16.59 0.57 -0.43
N PHE A 161 -15.44 -0.10 -0.57
CA PHE A 161 -14.14 0.54 -0.43
C PHE A 161 -13.94 1.67 -1.45
N LEU A 162 -14.14 1.40 -2.76
CA LEU A 162 -14.04 2.42 -3.82
C LEU A 162 -14.93 3.63 -3.54
N ALA A 163 -16.21 3.39 -3.20
CA ALA A 163 -17.15 4.46 -2.86
C ALA A 163 -16.67 5.28 -1.64
N SER A 164 -16.01 4.64 -0.69
CA SER A 164 -15.51 5.30 0.53
C SER A 164 -14.32 6.23 0.29
N VAL A 165 -13.52 5.99 -0.76
CA VAL A 165 -12.28 6.72 -1.04
C VAL A 165 -12.34 7.62 -2.27
N GLN A 166 -13.43 7.60 -3.04
CA GLN A 166 -13.59 8.36 -4.29
C GLN A 166 -13.51 9.89 -4.14
N HIS A 167 -13.52 10.40 -2.91
CA HIS A 167 -13.37 11.82 -2.62
C HIS A 167 -11.92 12.31 -2.72
N ALA A 168 -10.94 11.40 -2.73
CA ALA A 168 -9.53 11.69 -2.80
C ALA A 168 -9.00 11.63 -4.24
N ASP A 169 -7.95 12.40 -4.53
CA ASP A 169 -7.25 12.37 -5.81
C ASP A 169 -6.31 11.16 -5.84
N ILE A 170 -6.83 10.03 -6.30
CA ILE A 170 -6.15 8.74 -6.31
C ILE A 170 -5.56 8.49 -7.69
N PHE A 171 -4.27 8.18 -7.76
CA PHE A 171 -3.59 7.79 -8.98
C PHE A 171 -3.87 6.33 -9.36
N SER A 172 -3.73 5.41 -8.41
CA SER A 172 -3.98 4.00 -8.65
C SER A 172 -4.65 3.32 -7.47
N VAL A 173 -5.40 2.27 -7.75
CA VAL A 173 -5.96 1.35 -6.77
C VAL A 173 -5.61 -0.08 -7.17
N GLY A 174 -5.32 -0.93 -6.21
CA GLY A 174 -4.93 -2.30 -6.51
C GLY A 174 -5.24 -3.27 -5.39
N LEU A 175 -4.75 -4.49 -5.58
CA LEU A 175 -4.87 -5.58 -4.62
C LEU A 175 -3.50 -6.19 -4.34
N ASN A 176 -3.25 -6.52 -3.07
CA ASN A 176 -2.04 -7.23 -2.67
C ASN A 176 -2.32 -8.26 -1.58
N CYS A 177 -1.38 -9.19 -1.42
CA CYS A 177 -1.41 -10.21 -0.38
C CYS A 177 -2.60 -11.18 -0.45
N SER A 178 -2.82 -11.93 0.63
CA SER A 178 -3.87 -12.92 0.91
C SER A 178 -3.91 -14.11 -0.05
N PHE A 179 -3.86 -13.90 -1.34
CA PHE A 179 -4.04 -14.91 -2.37
C PHE A 179 -2.92 -14.90 -3.40
N GLY A 180 -2.75 -16.03 -4.10
CA GLY A 180 -1.97 -16.08 -5.32
C GLY A 180 -2.69 -15.41 -6.49
N ALA A 181 -1.97 -15.26 -7.61
CA ALA A 181 -2.46 -14.51 -8.76
C ALA A 181 -3.80 -15.04 -9.30
N ARG A 182 -3.97 -16.34 -9.39
CA ARG A 182 -5.23 -16.95 -9.89
C ARG A 182 -6.43 -16.62 -9.02
N GLN A 183 -6.27 -16.66 -7.71
CA GLN A 183 -7.36 -16.36 -6.78
C GLN A 183 -7.69 -14.87 -6.72
N LEU A 184 -6.71 -13.98 -6.95
CA LEU A 184 -6.95 -12.54 -7.01
C LEU A 184 -7.64 -12.09 -8.31
N LYS A 185 -7.50 -12.84 -9.40
CA LYS A 185 -8.01 -12.47 -10.73
C LYS A 185 -9.47 -12.00 -10.73
N PRO A 186 -10.46 -12.72 -10.15
CA PRO A 186 -11.86 -12.27 -10.16
C PRO A 186 -12.07 -10.93 -9.43
N PHE A 187 -11.29 -10.65 -8.40
CA PHE A 187 -11.38 -9.40 -7.66
C PHE A 187 -10.73 -8.23 -8.42
N LEU A 188 -9.65 -8.51 -9.16
CA LEU A 188 -9.04 -7.52 -10.06
C LEU A 188 -9.98 -7.17 -11.21
N GLU A 189 -10.68 -8.15 -11.77
CA GLU A 189 -11.72 -7.91 -12.79
C GLU A 189 -12.83 -6.97 -12.28
N GLN A 190 -13.31 -7.20 -11.06
CA GLN A 190 -14.30 -6.32 -10.43
C GLN A 190 -13.75 -4.91 -10.22
N LEU A 191 -12.51 -4.81 -9.77
CA LEU A 191 -11.85 -3.53 -9.52
C LEU A 191 -11.64 -2.77 -10.83
N ALA A 192 -11.08 -3.43 -11.84
CA ALA A 192 -10.80 -2.86 -13.16
C ALA A 192 -12.06 -2.40 -13.90
N ALA A 193 -13.20 -3.08 -13.68
CA ALA A 193 -14.46 -2.70 -14.30
C ALA A 193 -15.11 -1.45 -13.67
N ARG A 194 -14.69 -1.03 -12.47
CA ARG A 194 -15.37 0.01 -11.70
C ARG A 194 -14.50 1.20 -11.31
N ALA A 195 -13.21 0.97 -11.12
CA ALA A 195 -12.31 2.01 -10.66
C ALA A 195 -11.93 2.95 -11.81
N PRO A 196 -12.08 4.27 -11.64
CA PRO A 196 -11.64 5.26 -12.64
C PRO A 196 -10.14 5.58 -12.48
N TYR A 197 -9.35 4.65 -11.97
CA TYR A 197 -7.95 4.79 -11.62
C TYR A 197 -7.11 3.74 -12.35
N TYR A 198 -5.78 3.92 -12.38
CA TYR A 198 -4.88 2.84 -12.78
C TYR A 198 -4.99 1.67 -11.81
N ILE A 199 -4.86 0.46 -12.33
CA ILE A 199 -4.98 -0.75 -11.52
C ILE A 199 -3.61 -1.38 -11.31
N SER A 200 -3.31 -1.74 -10.06
CA SER A 200 -2.10 -2.46 -9.68
C SER A 200 -2.41 -3.79 -8.98
N ALA A 201 -1.49 -4.73 -9.08
CA ALA A 201 -1.62 -6.03 -8.41
C ALA A 201 -0.24 -6.57 -8.03
N TYR A 202 -0.09 -7.03 -6.78
CA TYR A 202 1.07 -7.80 -6.35
C TYR A 202 0.63 -8.93 -5.40
N PRO A 203 0.24 -10.07 -6.03
CA PRO A 203 -0.21 -11.26 -5.31
C PRO A 203 0.93 -11.96 -4.57
N ASN A 204 0.57 -12.85 -3.65
CA ASN A 204 1.52 -13.78 -3.07
C ASN A 204 2.04 -14.78 -4.12
N ALA A 205 3.19 -15.39 -3.86
CA ALA A 205 3.74 -16.48 -4.66
C ALA A 205 2.98 -17.80 -4.42
N GLY A 206 1.68 -17.78 -4.69
CA GLY A 206 0.73 -18.84 -4.34
C GLY A 206 0.28 -18.73 -2.86
N LEU A 207 -0.15 -19.86 -2.31
CA LEU A 207 -0.45 -19.99 -0.88
C LEU A 207 0.67 -20.76 -0.18
N PRO A 208 0.93 -20.47 1.12
CA PRO A 208 1.94 -21.23 1.85
C PRO A 208 1.55 -22.71 1.97
N ASN A 209 2.53 -23.58 1.82
CA ASN A 209 2.37 -25.01 2.06
C ASN A 209 2.27 -25.34 3.56
N SER A 210 2.17 -26.62 3.91
CA SER A 210 2.06 -27.08 5.30
C SER A 210 3.27 -26.72 6.18
N LEU A 211 4.41 -26.36 5.58
CA LEU A 211 5.63 -25.90 6.26
C LEU A 211 5.76 -24.38 6.30
N GLY A 212 4.77 -23.65 5.77
CA GLY A 212 4.77 -22.18 5.71
C GLY A 212 5.65 -21.60 4.60
N THR A 213 6.15 -22.44 3.67
CA THR A 213 6.95 -22.00 2.52
C THR A 213 6.08 -21.81 1.28
N TYR A 214 6.55 -20.96 0.36
CA TYR A 214 5.88 -20.72 -0.92
C TYR A 214 6.60 -21.48 -2.02
N ASP A 215 5.85 -22.30 -2.76
CA ASP A 215 6.41 -23.23 -3.75
C ASP A 215 6.29 -22.70 -5.19
N GLN A 216 5.54 -21.60 -5.41
CA GLN A 216 5.38 -21.03 -6.75
C GLN A 216 6.69 -20.47 -7.27
N THR A 217 7.09 -20.91 -8.45
CA THR A 217 8.31 -20.43 -9.11
C THR A 217 8.09 -19.05 -9.76
N PRO A 218 9.17 -18.28 -10.02
CA PRO A 218 9.06 -17.02 -10.76
C PRO A 218 8.43 -17.16 -12.15
N ALA A 219 8.66 -18.30 -12.84
CA ALA A 219 8.10 -18.55 -14.16
C ALA A 219 6.57 -18.75 -14.09
N GLU A 220 6.09 -19.55 -13.15
CA GLU A 220 4.66 -19.76 -12.93
C GLU A 220 3.95 -18.45 -12.55
N MET A 221 4.53 -17.66 -11.66
CA MET A 221 3.97 -16.36 -11.30
C MET A 221 3.94 -15.40 -12.50
N ALA A 222 5.01 -15.36 -13.30
CA ALA A 222 5.06 -14.53 -14.50
C ALA A 222 3.98 -14.92 -15.52
N ASP A 223 3.70 -16.21 -15.69
CA ASP A 223 2.65 -16.69 -16.59
C ASP A 223 1.26 -16.27 -16.11
N GLU A 224 0.99 -16.40 -14.80
CA GLU A 224 -0.29 -15.98 -14.21
C GLU A 224 -0.50 -14.45 -14.28
N ILE A 225 0.53 -13.65 -14.00
CA ILE A 225 0.43 -12.18 -14.07
C ILE A 225 0.31 -11.71 -15.53
N ARG A 226 0.92 -12.42 -16.48
CA ARG A 226 0.78 -12.10 -17.90
C ARG A 226 -0.68 -12.14 -18.36
N GLU A 227 -1.51 -13.01 -17.77
CA GLU A 227 -2.94 -13.03 -18.04
C GLU A 227 -3.62 -11.70 -17.68
N TYR A 228 -3.26 -11.08 -16.53
CA TYR A 228 -3.78 -9.77 -16.12
C TYR A 228 -3.51 -8.66 -17.15
N VAL A 229 -2.29 -8.69 -17.73
CA VAL A 229 -1.90 -7.72 -18.75
C VAL A 229 -2.68 -7.96 -20.06
N HIS A 230 -2.76 -9.21 -20.51
CA HIS A 230 -3.48 -9.57 -21.75
C HIS A 230 -4.96 -9.24 -21.69
N GLU A 231 -5.60 -9.41 -20.56
CA GLU A 231 -7.01 -9.12 -20.35
C GLU A 231 -7.26 -7.66 -19.98
N GLY A 232 -6.21 -6.86 -19.82
CA GLY A 232 -6.28 -5.44 -19.50
C GLY A 232 -6.80 -5.16 -18.09
N GLN A 233 -6.53 -6.06 -17.14
CA GLN A 233 -6.95 -5.91 -15.75
C GLN A 233 -6.02 -4.99 -14.95
N ILE A 234 -4.77 -4.84 -15.36
CA ILE A 234 -3.78 -3.96 -14.75
C ILE A 234 -3.19 -2.99 -15.76
N GLY A 235 -2.65 -1.87 -15.29
CA GLY A 235 -2.03 -0.86 -16.14
C GLY A 235 -3.02 0.02 -16.92
N ARG A 236 -4.31 -0.02 -16.61
CA ARG A 236 -5.35 0.80 -17.25
C ARG A 236 -5.98 1.76 -16.26
N ALA A 237 -6.23 3.00 -16.74
CA ALA A 237 -7.24 3.90 -16.19
C ALA A 237 -8.45 3.92 -17.14
N HIS A 238 -9.64 3.96 -16.59
CA HIS A 238 -10.90 4.06 -17.33
C HIS A 238 -11.48 5.45 -17.24
#